data_efb9802ec6ca668cf273303c4f117ed7
#
_entry.id   efb9802ec6ca668cf273303c4f117ed7
#
_cell.length_a   1.000
_cell.length_b   1.000
_cell.length_c   1.000
_cell.angle_alpha   90.00
_cell.angle_beta   90.00
_cell.angle_gamma   90.00
#
_symmetry.space_group_name_H-M   'P 1'
#
loop_
_entity.id
_entity.type
_entity.pdbx_description
1 polymer ?
#
loop_
_entity_poly.entity_id
_entity_poly.type
_entity_poly.pdbx_seq_one_letter_code
_entity_poly.pdbx_strand_id
1 'polypeptide(L)'
;LRTHILVGLGSTLIVLTSLYIFDTYRDIAIFDPTRMISGIVTGIGFLCAGTIIQAESRVTGLTSAAVLWIVSGVGIAVGAGHYIAAVAVSAIVFFVLVVLRSFEVKLAQKLKDNRHHAG
;
A
#
# COMPACT_ATOMS: atom_id res chain seq x y z
N LEU A 1 -10.72 1.60 4.50
CA LEU A 1 -9.98 0.94 5.58
C LEU A 1 -10.14 -0.58 5.56
N ARG A 2 -11.35 -1.08 5.34
CA ARG A 2 -11.61 -2.53 5.25
C ARG A 2 -10.80 -3.18 4.14
N THR A 3 -10.76 -2.57 2.98
CA THR A 3 -10.01 -3.07 1.82
C THR A 3 -8.51 -3.15 2.14
N HIS A 4 -7.98 -2.14 2.80
CA HIS A 4 -6.56 -2.09 3.17
C HIS A 4 -6.19 -3.23 4.13
N ILE A 5 -7.03 -3.46 5.14
CA ILE A 5 -6.82 -4.54 6.12
C ILE A 5 -6.85 -5.90 5.43
N LEU A 6 -7.83 -6.12 4.56
CA LEU A 6 -7.97 -7.39 3.84
C LEU A 6 -6.80 -7.63 2.91
N VAL A 7 -6.34 -6.61 2.20
CA VAL A 7 -5.18 -6.72 1.30
C VAL A 7 -3.91 -7.06 2.09
N GLY A 8 -3.69 -6.39 3.23
CA GLY A 8 -2.53 -6.66 4.08
C GLY A 8 -2.55 -8.08 4.63
N LEU A 9 -3.68 -8.51 5.16
CA LEU A 9 -3.84 -9.87 5.70
C LEU A 9 -3.71 -10.93 4.60
N GLY A 10 -4.34 -10.69 3.45
CA GLY A 10 -4.26 -11.61 2.32
C GLY A 10 -2.85 -11.76 1.79
N SER A 11 -2.12 -10.67 1.64
CA SER A 11 -0.72 -10.68 1.20
C SER A 11 0.16 -11.46 2.19
N THR A 12 -0.02 -11.22 3.49
CA THR A 12 0.70 -11.93 4.54
C THR A 12 0.43 -13.44 4.46
N LEU A 13 -0.83 -13.83 4.34
CA LEU A 13 -1.22 -15.23 4.27
C LEU A 13 -0.62 -15.92 3.04
N ILE A 14 -0.66 -15.27 1.88
CA ILE A 14 -0.14 -15.84 0.65
C ILE A 14 1.37 -16.07 0.76
N VAL A 15 2.11 -15.09 1.31
CA VAL A 15 3.56 -15.23 1.48
C VAL A 15 3.88 -16.32 2.50
N LEU A 16 3.19 -16.37 3.63
CA LEU A 16 3.38 -17.43 4.63
C LEU A 16 3.11 -18.81 4.04
N THR A 17 2.05 -18.93 3.24
CA THR A 17 1.74 -20.21 2.56
C THR A 17 2.81 -20.58 1.56
N SER A 18 3.31 -19.60 0.80
CA SER A 18 4.39 -19.82 -0.16
C SER A 18 5.67 -20.33 0.52
N LEU A 19 6.04 -19.71 1.64
CA LEU A 19 7.22 -20.13 2.40
C LEU A 19 7.03 -21.52 3.02
N TYR A 20 5.82 -21.82 3.48
CA TYR A 20 5.49 -23.15 4.01
C TYR A 20 5.63 -24.23 2.92
N ILE A 21 5.12 -23.97 1.73
CA ILE A 21 5.24 -24.90 0.60
C ILE A 21 6.69 -25.09 0.22
N PHE A 22 7.46 -24.00 0.14
CA PHE A 22 8.87 -24.06 -0.18
C PHE A 22 9.64 -24.94 0.83
N ASP A 23 9.40 -24.72 2.12
CA ASP A 23 10.09 -25.46 3.18
C ASP A 23 9.70 -26.94 3.20
N THR A 24 8.42 -27.24 2.96
CA THR A 24 7.89 -28.60 2.99
C THR A 24 8.37 -29.42 1.79
N TYR A 25 8.45 -28.82 0.61
CA TYR A 25 8.69 -29.54 -0.64
C TYR A 25 10.04 -29.22 -1.30
N ARG A 26 10.94 -28.56 -0.61
CA ARG A 26 12.22 -28.12 -1.19
C ARG A 26 13.11 -29.28 -1.67
N ASP A 27 12.98 -30.47 -1.06
CA ASP A 27 13.74 -31.64 -1.42
C ASP A 27 13.13 -32.42 -2.60
N ILE A 28 11.89 -32.12 -2.98
CA ILE A 28 11.12 -32.83 -3.99
C ILE A 28 11.02 -32.02 -5.28
N ALA A 29 10.90 -30.69 -5.16
CA ALA A 29 10.69 -29.81 -6.30
C ALA A 29 11.37 -28.47 -6.08
N ILE A 30 11.69 -27.78 -7.17
CA ILE A 30 12.27 -26.44 -7.11
C ILE A 30 11.11 -25.44 -7.06
N PHE A 31 11.01 -24.72 -5.93
CA PHE A 31 10.03 -23.65 -5.74
C PHE A 31 10.75 -22.31 -5.63
N ASP A 32 10.15 -21.29 -6.23
CA ASP A 32 10.63 -19.92 -6.12
C ASP A 32 9.58 -19.09 -5.38
N PRO A 33 9.78 -18.79 -4.07
CA PRO A 33 8.82 -18.00 -3.30
C PRO A 33 8.63 -16.60 -3.85
N THR A 34 9.60 -16.05 -4.58
CA THR A 34 9.51 -14.72 -5.16
C THR A 34 8.45 -14.61 -6.25
N ARG A 35 8.06 -15.73 -6.85
CA ARG A 35 6.96 -15.76 -7.82
C ARG A 35 5.63 -15.36 -7.20
N MET A 36 5.37 -15.78 -5.96
CA MET A 36 4.16 -15.40 -5.24
C MET A 36 4.18 -13.90 -4.93
N ILE A 37 5.33 -13.38 -4.54
CA ILE A 37 5.51 -11.94 -4.29
C ILE A 37 5.23 -11.15 -5.58
N SER A 38 5.79 -11.60 -6.70
CA SER A 38 5.55 -10.98 -8.00
C SER A 38 4.06 -10.98 -8.37
N GLY A 39 3.36 -12.10 -8.11
CA GLY A 39 1.93 -12.22 -8.35
C GLY A 39 1.11 -11.26 -7.50
N ILE A 40 1.46 -11.10 -6.23
CA ILE A 40 0.79 -10.16 -5.34
C ILE A 40 0.98 -8.73 -5.85
N VAL A 41 2.19 -8.33 -6.16
CA VAL A 41 2.50 -6.98 -6.65
C VAL A 41 1.70 -6.66 -7.91
N THR A 42 1.64 -7.60 -8.86
CA THR A 42 0.88 -7.44 -10.10
C THR A 42 -0.62 -7.36 -9.84
N GLY A 43 -1.16 -8.26 -9.01
CA GLY A 43 -2.58 -8.30 -8.69
C GLY A 43 -3.04 -7.05 -7.94
N ILE A 44 -2.25 -6.59 -6.99
CA ILE A 44 -2.57 -5.37 -6.25
C ILE A 44 -2.42 -4.14 -7.15
N GLY A 45 -1.47 -4.16 -8.08
CA GLY A 45 -1.38 -3.11 -9.10
C GLY A 45 -2.67 -2.97 -9.90
N PHE A 46 -3.29 -4.09 -10.26
CA PHE A 46 -4.60 -4.10 -10.93
C PHE A 46 -5.70 -3.50 -10.06
N LEU A 47 -5.76 -3.87 -8.78
CA LEU A 47 -6.73 -3.31 -7.84
C LEU A 47 -6.48 -1.80 -7.65
N CYS A 48 -5.23 -1.39 -7.54
CA CYS A 48 -4.88 0.02 -7.42
C CYS A 48 -5.34 0.82 -8.64
N ALA A 49 -5.12 0.28 -9.82
CA ALA A 49 -5.60 0.92 -11.06
C ALA A 49 -7.12 1.07 -11.04
N GLY A 50 -7.84 0.07 -10.49
CA GLY A 50 -9.29 0.11 -10.36
C GLY A 50 -9.80 1.17 -9.38
N THR A 51 -8.98 1.61 -8.43
CA THR A 51 -9.37 2.67 -7.49
C THR A 51 -9.13 4.08 -8.02
N ILE A 52 -8.34 4.20 -9.08
CA ILE A 52 -8.05 5.50 -9.70
C ILE A 52 -9.15 5.82 -10.69
N ILE A 53 -9.84 6.94 -10.46
CA ILE A 53 -10.93 7.39 -11.31
C ILE A 53 -10.53 8.71 -11.94
N GLN A 54 -10.61 8.76 -13.27
CA GLN A 54 -10.43 9.99 -14.02
C GLN A 54 -11.78 10.44 -14.56
N ALA A 55 -12.25 11.59 -14.09
CA ALA A 55 -13.50 12.19 -14.53
C ALA A 55 -13.24 13.65 -14.89
N GLU A 56 -13.57 14.03 -16.11
CA GLU A 56 -13.30 15.37 -16.67
C GLU A 56 -11.81 15.68 -16.63
N SER A 57 -11.38 16.69 -15.86
CA SER A 57 -9.97 17.05 -15.69
C SER A 57 -9.41 16.64 -14.34
N ARG A 58 -10.15 15.83 -13.56
CA ARG A 58 -9.76 15.41 -12.21
C ARG A 58 -9.42 13.92 -12.18
N VAL A 59 -8.32 13.60 -11.51
CA VAL A 59 -7.96 12.23 -11.18
C VAL A 59 -8.10 12.05 -9.68
N THR A 60 -8.92 11.09 -9.27
CA THR A 60 -9.16 10.78 -7.86
C THR A 60 -8.69 9.36 -7.53
N GLY A 61 -8.40 9.11 -6.27
CA GLY A 61 -8.02 7.80 -5.79
C GLY A 61 -6.52 7.50 -5.87
N LEU A 62 -5.68 8.47 -6.27
CA LEU A 62 -4.23 8.25 -6.34
C LEU A 62 -3.63 7.94 -4.98
N THR A 63 -4.00 8.69 -3.94
CA THR A 63 -3.50 8.45 -2.59
C THR A 63 -3.98 7.11 -2.06
N SER A 64 -5.25 6.78 -2.28
CA SER A 64 -5.80 5.48 -1.87
C SER A 64 -5.09 4.33 -2.57
N ALA A 65 -4.81 4.47 -3.86
CA ALA A 65 -4.08 3.46 -4.63
C ALA A 65 -2.66 3.28 -4.09
N ALA A 66 -1.96 4.37 -3.81
CA ALA A 66 -0.60 4.33 -3.28
C ALA A 66 -0.56 3.66 -1.90
N VAL A 67 -1.49 4.02 -1.01
CA VAL A 67 -1.58 3.41 0.32
C VAL A 67 -1.90 1.93 0.22
N LEU A 68 -2.81 1.55 -0.66
CA LEU A 68 -3.17 0.15 -0.88
C LEU A 68 -1.96 -0.66 -1.34
N TRP A 69 -1.18 -0.10 -2.26
CA TRP A 69 0.02 -0.74 -2.78
C TRP A 69 1.09 -0.92 -1.69
N ILE A 70 1.28 0.10 -0.84
CA ILE A 70 2.22 0.03 0.30
C ILE A 70 1.75 -0.98 1.34
N VAL A 71 0.46 -1.04 1.64
CA VAL A 71 -0.12 -2.04 2.57
C VAL A 71 0.16 -3.45 2.06
N SER A 72 0.07 -3.67 0.75
CA SER A 72 0.46 -4.93 0.13
C SER A 72 1.93 -5.26 0.41
N GLY A 73 2.83 -4.30 0.24
CA GLY A 73 4.24 -4.45 0.53
C GLY A 73 4.52 -4.76 2.00
N VAL A 74 3.81 -4.09 2.90
CA VAL A 74 3.91 -4.36 4.35
C VAL A 74 3.46 -5.79 4.65
N GLY A 75 2.37 -6.25 4.04
CA GLY A 75 1.90 -7.62 4.19
C GLY A 75 2.93 -8.64 3.72
N ILE A 76 3.58 -8.38 2.59
CA ILE A 76 4.66 -9.23 2.07
C ILE A 76 5.82 -9.27 3.06
N ALA A 77 6.24 -8.12 3.58
CA ALA A 77 7.34 -8.04 4.55
C ALA A 77 7.04 -8.82 5.82
N VAL A 78 5.83 -8.68 6.36
CA VAL A 78 5.38 -9.42 7.55
C VAL A 78 5.40 -10.92 7.27
N GLY A 79 4.87 -11.34 6.11
CA GLY A 79 4.85 -12.74 5.73
C GLY A 79 6.24 -13.33 5.56
N ALA A 80 7.20 -12.55 5.07
CA ALA A 80 8.58 -12.98 4.89
C ALA A 80 9.42 -12.90 6.17
N GLY A 81 8.88 -12.35 7.26
CA GLY A 81 9.57 -12.23 8.53
C GLY A 81 10.35 -10.93 8.73
N HIS A 82 10.23 -10.00 7.82
CA HIS A 82 10.88 -8.68 7.93
C HIS A 82 10.04 -7.71 8.75
N TYR A 83 9.90 -8.00 10.04
CA TYR A 83 9.02 -7.23 10.93
C TYR A 83 9.52 -5.81 11.17
N ILE A 84 10.83 -5.63 11.32
CA ILE A 84 11.41 -4.30 11.56
C ILE A 84 11.17 -3.39 10.36
N ALA A 85 11.38 -3.89 9.15
CA ALA A 85 11.11 -3.14 7.92
C ALA A 85 9.62 -2.78 7.80
N ALA A 86 8.72 -3.73 8.14
CA ALA A 86 7.28 -3.52 8.10
C ALA A 86 6.85 -2.40 9.06
N VAL A 87 7.36 -2.42 10.29
CA VAL A 87 7.05 -1.41 11.30
C VAL A 87 7.62 -0.05 10.88
N ALA A 88 8.86 -0.02 10.41
CA ALA A 88 9.51 1.22 9.98
C ALA A 88 8.75 1.90 8.83
N VAL A 89 8.41 1.15 7.79
CA VAL A 89 7.67 1.68 6.64
C VAL A 89 6.28 2.13 7.06
N SER A 90 5.58 1.36 7.89
CA SER A 90 4.25 1.73 8.39
C SER A 90 4.30 3.05 9.15
N ALA A 91 5.31 3.24 10.01
CA ALA A 91 5.49 4.47 10.77
C ALA A 91 5.79 5.66 9.85
N ILE A 92 6.65 5.48 8.84
CA ILE A 92 6.99 6.53 7.86
C ILE A 92 5.75 6.93 7.07
N VAL A 93 4.98 5.97 6.58
CA VAL A 93 3.77 6.23 5.80
C VAL A 93 2.73 6.98 6.64
N PHE A 94 2.53 6.55 7.87
CA PHE A 94 1.61 7.22 8.78
C PHE A 94 2.03 8.68 9.01
N PHE A 95 3.31 8.90 9.27
CA PHE A 95 3.85 10.24 9.48
C PHE A 95 3.64 11.12 8.23
N VAL A 96 3.98 10.60 7.05
CA VAL A 96 3.82 11.33 5.78
C VAL A 96 2.36 11.71 5.56
N LEU A 97 1.43 10.76 5.74
CA LEU A 97 0.01 11.03 5.54
C LEU A 97 -0.53 12.08 6.49
N VAL A 98 -0.15 12.01 7.76
CA VAL A 98 -0.62 12.96 8.77
C VAL A 98 -0.03 14.36 8.53
N VAL A 99 1.30 14.44 8.33
CA VAL A 99 1.99 15.72 8.16
C VAL A 99 1.58 16.40 6.86
N LEU A 100 1.55 15.67 5.74
CA LEU A 100 1.16 16.25 4.46
C LEU A 100 -0.29 16.67 4.44
N ARG A 101 -1.18 15.88 5.03
CA ARG A 101 -2.60 16.24 5.13
C ARG A 101 -2.77 17.53 5.93
N SER A 102 -2.07 17.66 7.05
CA SER A 102 -2.09 18.86 7.87
C SER A 102 -1.55 20.08 7.11
N PHE A 103 -0.46 19.90 6.36
CA PHE A 103 0.13 20.93 5.52
C PHE A 103 -0.83 21.35 4.40
N GLU A 104 -1.46 20.39 3.71
CA GLU A 104 -2.41 20.65 2.64
C GLU A 104 -3.62 21.44 3.13
N VAL A 105 -4.14 21.08 4.31
CA VAL A 105 -5.27 21.77 4.92
C VAL A 105 -4.89 23.23 5.25
N LYS A 106 -3.72 23.46 5.83
CA LYS A 106 -3.23 24.81 6.14
C LYS A 106 -3.02 25.65 4.88
N LEU A 107 -2.46 25.04 3.84
CA LEU A 107 -2.24 25.73 2.56
C LEU A 107 -3.57 26.11 1.90
N ALA A 108 -4.55 25.21 1.92
CA ALA A 108 -5.89 25.48 1.38
C ALA A 108 -6.58 26.62 2.13
N GLN A 109 -6.46 26.66 3.46
CA GLN A 109 -7.01 27.74 4.28
C GLN A 109 -6.32 29.07 3.97
N LYS A 110 -5.00 29.07 3.84
CA LYS A 110 -4.24 30.28 3.51
C LYS A 110 -4.62 30.84 2.15
N LEU A 111 -4.79 29.99 1.15
CA LEU A 111 -5.22 30.39 -0.18
C LEU A 111 -6.66 30.93 -0.16
N LYS A 112 -7.53 30.36 0.65
CA LYS A 112 -8.91 30.81 0.83
C LYS A 112 -8.94 32.19 1.48
N ASP A 113 -8.13 32.43 2.51
CA ASP A 113 -8.01 33.73 3.18
C ASP A 113 -7.48 34.80 2.21
N ASN A 114 -6.50 34.47 1.40
CA ASN A 114 -5.96 35.40 0.41
C ASN A 114 -7.01 35.78 -0.64
N ARG A 115 -7.88 34.86 -1.03
CA ARG A 115 -9.00 35.15 -1.95
C ARG A 115 -10.02 36.10 -1.32
N HIS A 116 -10.31 35.96 -0.04
CA HIS A 116 -11.20 36.87 0.68
C HIS A 116 -10.62 38.27 0.81
N HIS A 117 -9.30 38.41 0.97
CA HIS A 117 -8.62 39.71 1.07
C HIS A 117 -8.42 40.37 -0.30
N ALA A 118 -8.42 39.60 -1.39
CA ALA A 118 -8.24 40.14 -2.74
C ALA A 118 -9.57 40.57 -3.39
N GLY A 119 -10.67 40.25 -2.77
CA GLY A 119 -12.02 40.67 -3.21
C GLY A 119 -12.63 41.72 -2.30
#